data_f3ad95e082978988f39a2f802c141427
#
_entry.id   f3ad95e082978988f39a2f802c141427
#
_cell.length_a   1.000
_cell.length_b   1.000
_cell.length_c   1.000
_cell.angle_alpha   90.00
_cell.angle_beta   90.00
_cell.angle_gamma   90.00
#
_symmetry.space_group_name_H-M   'P 1'
#
loop_
_entity.id
_entity.type
_entity.pdbx_description
1 polymer ?
#
loop_
_entity_poly.entity_id
_entity_poly.type
_entity_poly.pdbx_seq_one_letter_code
_entity_poly.pdbx_strand_id
1 'polypeptide(L)'
;MVWGCVPRVDGDPVFSALLDDQSWDDPDARGFWAIELENVVAVEQHYIRNTPILVTRQRDAQGNAIETYDFCPRHRHKGRMYRPVAFVRIVRPVAGSPRIRVRLRPTTSWNAETVPISYGSNHIRMVLSYMAMRVSTNAPIGLISQESWFRLEADMHFFMGPDEGFSDALRPAIERMLDDTILEWQVW
;
A
#
# COMPACT_ATOMS: atom_id res chain seq x y z
N MET A 1 3.09 -3.84 -4.68
CA MET A 1 2.16 -3.50 -5.81
C MET A 1 3.01 -3.13 -7.00
N VAL A 2 2.81 -3.81 -8.12
CA VAL A 2 3.57 -3.65 -9.37
C VAL A 2 2.69 -3.27 -10.56
N TRP A 3 1.39 -3.23 -10.31
CA TRP A 3 0.38 -2.77 -11.27
C TRP A 3 -0.74 -2.05 -10.53
N GLY A 4 -1.15 -0.88 -11.02
CA GLY A 4 -2.26 -0.12 -10.48
C GLY A 4 -2.59 1.10 -11.32
N CYS A 5 -3.85 1.20 -11.76
CA CYS A 5 -4.38 2.34 -12.50
C CYS A 5 -5.38 3.09 -11.63
N VAL A 6 -5.38 4.42 -11.72
CA VAL A 6 -6.35 5.29 -11.06
C VAL A 6 -6.71 6.46 -11.99
N PRO A 7 -7.94 6.99 -11.93
CA PRO A 7 -9.10 6.51 -11.16
C PRO A 7 -9.80 5.30 -11.79
N ARG A 8 -9.40 4.91 -12.99
CA ARG A 8 -10.05 3.85 -13.80
C ARG A 8 -9.04 2.75 -14.11
N VAL A 9 -9.51 1.53 -14.19
CA VAL A 9 -8.71 0.32 -14.53
C VAL A 9 -8.08 0.37 -15.92
N ASP A 10 -8.62 1.16 -16.84
CA ASP A 10 -8.16 1.37 -18.21
C ASP A 10 -7.38 2.69 -18.38
N GLY A 11 -7.05 3.37 -17.29
CA GLY A 11 -6.26 4.60 -17.30
C GLY A 11 -4.75 4.38 -17.26
N ASP A 12 -4.00 5.50 -17.30
CA ASP A 12 -2.55 5.49 -17.14
C ASP A 12 -2.15 4.91 -15.78
N PRO A 13 -1.31 3.86 -15.74
CA PRO A 13 -0.94 3.24 -14.49
C PRO A 13 -0.01 4.12 -13.65
N VAL A 14 -0.31 4.21 -12.35
CA VAL A 14 0.57 4.82 -11.34
C VAL A 14 1.71 3.86 -10.97
N PHE A 15 1.42 2.56 -11.08
CA PHE A 15 2.40 1.49 -10.91
C PHE A 15 2.32 0.57 -12.11
N SER A 16 3.43 0.38 -12.81
CA SER A 16 3.50 -0.38 -14.07
C SER A 16 4.73 -1.27 -14.18
N ALA A 17 5.47 -1.45 -13.09
CA ALA A 17 6.67 -2.29 -13.07
C ALA A 17 6.43 -3.75 -13.51
N LEU A 18 5.16 -4.23 -13.51
CA LEU A 18 4.81 -5.55 -14.05
C LEU A 18 5.13 -5.68 -15.54
N LEU A 19 5.14 -4.58 -16.29
CA LEU A 19 5.42 -4.56 -17.73
C LEU A 19 6.88 -4.25 -18.06
N ASP A 20 7.69 -3.98 -17.04
CA ASP A 20 9.09 -3.63 -17.18
C ASP A 20 9.99 -4.79 -16.79
N ASP A 21 11.06 -4.97 -17.56
CA ASP A 21 12.13 -5.94 -17.27
C ASP A 21 13.21 -5.34 -16.33
N GLN A 22 12.77 -4.58 -15.33
CA GLN A 22 13.66 -3.92 -14.37
C GLN A 22 14.04 -4.89 -13.25
N SER A 23 15.34 -4.90 -12.90
CA SER A 23 15.77 -5.53 -11.65
C SER A 23 15.28 -4.71 -10.44
N TRP A 24 14.74 -5.38 -9.42
CA TRP A 24 14.33 -4.74 -8.17
C TRP A 24 15.49 -4.08 -7.41
N ASP A 25 16.72 -4.51 -7.67
CA ASP A 25 17.94 -3.96 -7.07
C ASP A 25 18.47 -2.75 -7.83
N ASP A 26 17.90 -2.44 -8.99
CA ASP A 26 18.26 -1.24 -9.75
C ASP A 26 17.85 0.02 -8.97
N PRO A 27 18.78 0.95 -8.69
CA PRO A 27 18.47 2.22 -8.03
C PRO A 27 17.41 3.04 -8.79
N ASP A 28 17.37 2.90 -10.10
CA ASP A 28 16.44 3.64 -10.98
C ASP A 28 15.12 2.91 -11.21
N ALA A 29 14.96 1.69 -10.68
CA ALA A 29 13.71 0.94 -10.76
C ALA A 29 12.54 1.75 -10.20
N ARG A 30 11.42 1.80 -10.94
CA ARG A 30 10.25 2.65 -10.64
C ARG A 30 8.95 1.98 -11.09
N GLY A 31 7.82 2.63 -10.87
CA GLY A 31 6.50 2.08 -11.21
C GLY A 31 6.02 1.03 -10.21
N PHE A 32 6.38 1.14 -8.93
CA PHE A 32 5.96 0.19 -7.90
C PHE A 32 5.78 0.81 -6.51
N TRP A 33 5.09 0.07 -5.66
CA TRP A 33 5.01 0.32 -4.23
C TRP A 33 5.30 -0.98 -3.47
N ALA A 34 6.51 -1.09 -2.92
CA ALA A 34 7.01 -2.26 -2.22
C ALA A 34 7.02 -2.05 -0.70
N ILE A 35 6.73 -3.14 0.03
CA ILE A 35 7.00 -3.30 1.46
C ILE A 35 7.87 -4.55 1.56
N GLU A 36 9.08 -4.38 2.03
CA GLU A 36 10.11 -5.40 2.01
C GLU A 36 10.53 -5.74 3.44
N LEU A 37 10.61 -7.02 3.76
CA LEU A 37 11.27 -7.53 4.94
C LEU A 37 12.76 -7.66 4.67
N GLU A 38 13.62 -7.25 5.59
CA GLU A 38 15.07 -7.41 5.49
C GLU A 38 15.44 -8.91 5.48
N ASN A 39 16.31 -9.31 4.55
CA ASN A 39 16.77 -10.69 4.37
C ASN A 39 15.64 -11.72 4.20
N VAL A 40 14.59 -11.39 3.47
CA VAL A 40 13.48 -12.29 3.20
C VAL A 40 13.95 -13.59 2.54
N VAL A 41 13.48 -14.73 3.05
CA VAL A 41 13.78 -16.08 2.52
C VAL A 41 12.52 -16.81 2.03
N ALA A 42 11.35 -16.39 2.49
CA ALA A 42 10.08 -16.99 2.07
C ALA A 42 8.97 -15.94 1.95
N VAL A 43 8.18 -16.07 0.89
CA VAL A 43 7.00 -15.25 0.63
C VAL A 43 5.82 -16.19 0.34
N GLU A 44 4.73 -16.00 1.05
CA GLU A 44 3.48 -16.73 0.85
C GLU A 44 2.36 -15.74 0.62
N GLN A 45 1.42 -16.07 -0.28
CA GLN A 45 0.27 -15.22 -0.56
C GLN A 45 -1.01 -16.05 -0.55
N HIS A 46 -2.06 -15.47 0.03
CA HIS A 46 -3.41 -16.05 -0.04
C HIS A 46 -4.45 -14.94 0.04
N TYR A 47 -5.64 -15.20 -0.45
CA TYR A 47 -6.80 -14.34 -0.23
C TYR A 47 -7.53 -14.74 1.05
N ILE A 48 -8.01 -13.76 1.80
CA ILE A 48 -8.98 -14.05 2.86
C ILE A 48 -10.21 -14.69 2.19
N ARG A 49 -10.67 -15.81 2.76
CA ARG A 49 -11.76 -16.62 2.15
C ARG A 49 -12.96 -15.74 1.77
N ASN A 50 -13.42 -15.89 0.53
CA ASN A 50 -14.55 -15.18 -0.07
C ASN A 50 -14.38 -13.65 -0.06
N THR A 51 -13.15 -13.15 -0.17
CA THR A 51 -12.87 -11.71 -0.30
C THR A 51 -11.78 -11.46 -1.34
N PRO A 52 -11.66 -10.25 -1.90
CA PRO A 52 -10.53 -9.85 -2.74
C PRO A 52 -9.38 -9.26 -1.90
N ILE A 53 -9.29 -9.57 -0.61
CA ILE A 53 -8.24 -9.08 0.27
C ILE A 53 -7.06 -10.02 0.20
N LEU A 54 -5.95 -9.55 -0.35
CA LEU A 54 -4.71 -10.31 -0.46
C LEU A 54 -3.89 -10.16 0.81
N VAL A 55 -3.47 -11.27 1.39
CA VAL A 55 -2.50 -11.32 2.48
C VAL A 55 -1.18 -11.84 1.95
N THR A 56 -0.12 -11.06 2.10
CA THR A 56 1.24 -11.44 1.76
C THR A 56 2.03 -11.60 3.05
N ARG A 57 2.52 -12.80 3.32
CA ARG A 57 3.39 -13.11 4.45
C ARG A 57 4.83 -13.22 3.99
N GLN A 58 5.73 -12.47 4.62
CA GLN A 58 7.16 -12.54 4.38
C GLN A 58 7.87 -13.03 5.64
N ARG A 59 8.87 -13.90 5.48
CA ARG A 59 9.69 -14.43 6.57
C ARG A 59 11.18 -14.34 6.22
N ASP A 60 12.01 -14.05 7.21
CA ASP A 60 13.46 -14.16 7.14
C ASP A 60 13.97 -15.49 7.75
N ALA A 61 15.28 -15.72 7.65
CA ALA A 61 15.90 -16.91 8.20
C ALA A 61 16.00 -16.92 9.74
N GLN A 62 15.84 -15.77 10.39
CA GLN A 62 15.88 -15.60 11.85
C GLN A 62 14.51 -15.79 12.51
N GLY A 63 13.46 -16.03 11.74
CA GLY A 63 12.10 -16.21 12.22
C GLY A 63 11.31 -14.91 12.40
N ASN A 64 11.84 -13.77 11.96
CA ASN A 64 11.05 -12.54 11.87
C ASN A 64 10.04 -12.68 10.73
N ALA A 65 8.84 -12.17 10.95
CA ALA A 65 7.80 -12.23 9.92
C ALA A 65 6.87 -11.02 9.97
N ILE A 66 6.39 -10.65 8.79
CA ILE A 66 5.35 -9.63 8.60
C ILE A 66 4.21 -10.19 7.76
N GLU A 67 3.03 -9.62 7.94
CA GLU A 67 1.90 -9.77 7.03
C GLU A 67 1.47 -8.41 6.48
N THR A 68 1.26 -8.37 5.17
CA THR A 68 0.70 -7.20 4.48
C THR A 68 -0.68 -7.54 3.95
N TYR A 69 -1.68 -6.76 4.36
CA TYR A 69 -3.07 -6.87 3.89
C TYR A 69 -3.31 -5.80 2.83
N ASP A 70 -3.63 -6.21 1.62
CA ASP A 70 -3.84 -5.35 0.46
C ASP A 70 -5.27 -5.43 -0.03
N PHE A 71 -5.99 -4.29 -0.11
CA PHE A 71 -7.38 -4.27 -0.57
C PHE A 71 -7.84 -2.89 -1.05
N CYS A 72 -8.91 -2.90 -1.85
CA CYS A 72 -9.70 -1.70 -2.16
C CYS A 72 -10.94 -1.69 -1.25
N PRO A 73 -11.21 -0.62 -0.48
CA PRO A 73 -12.35 -0.57 0.42
C PRO A 73 -13.66 -0.70 -0.35
N ARG A 74 -14.53 -1.60 0.10
CA ARG A 74 -15.88 -1.75 -0.40
C ARG A 74 -16.80 -2.22 0.72
N HIS A 75 -17.66 -1.35 1.19
CA HIS A 75 -18.57 -1.66 2.29
C HIS A 75 -19.77 -0.71 2.29
N ARG A 76 -20.79 -1.00 3.09
CA ARG A 76 -21.90 -0.08 3.30
C ARG A 76 -21.51 0.99 4.31
N HIS A 77 -21.76 2.24 3.95
CA HIS A 77 -21.60 3.38 4.84
C HIS A 77 -22.84 4.28 4.77
N LYS A 78 -23.52 4.51 5.90
CA LYS A 78 -24.75 5.32 5.99
C LYS A 78 -25.81 4.92 4.93
N GLY A 79 -26.01 3.61 4.76
CA GLY A 79 -27.00 3.04 3.83
C GLY A 79 -26.62 3.08 2.35
N ARG A 80 -25.41 3.54 2.01
CA ARG A 80 -24.90 3.58 0.63
C ARG A 80 -23.65 2.74 0.50
N MET A 81 -23.40 2.24 -0.72
CA MET A 81 -22.15 1.54 -1.02
C MET A 81 -20.99 2.54 -1.06
N TYR A 82 -20.03 2.41 -0.13
CA TYR A 82 -18.76 3.14 -0.14
C TYR A 82 -17.73 2.30 -0.89
N ARG A 83 -17.25 2.82 -1.99
CA ARG A 83 -16.23 2.21 -2.85
C ARG A 83 -15.37 3.32 -3.47
N PRO A 84 -14.52 3.97 -2.68
CA PRO A 84 -13.69 5.07 -3.16
C PRO A 84 -12.67 4.56 -4.18
N VAL A 85 -12.11 5.47 -4.97
CA VAL A 85 -10.91 5.23 -5.74
C VAL A 85 -9.73 5.23 -4.75
N ALA A 86 -9.56 4.12 -4.05
CA ALA A 86 -8.58 4.01 -2.99
C ALA A 86 -8.00 2.60 -2.91
N PHE A 87 -6.77 2.55 -2.40
CA PHE A 87 -6.07 1.31 -2.11
C PHE A 87 -5.51 1.37 -0.69
N VAL A 88 -5.73 0.32 0.06
CA VAL A 88 -5.32 0.21 1.46
C VAL A 88 -4.28 -0.87 1.62
N ARG A 89 -3.25 -0.58 2.42
CA ARG A 89 -2.25 -1.54 2.90
C ARG A 89 -2.16 -1.48 4.41
N ILE A 90 -2.19 -2.63 5.07
CA ILE A 90 -1.91 -2.75 6.50
C ILE A 90 -0.71 -3.69 6.64
N VAL A 91 0.31 -3.28 7.37
CA VAL A 91 1.51 -4.10 7.62
C VAL A 91 1.58 -4.42 9.10
N ARG A 92 1.60 -5.71 9.42
CA ARG A 92 1.61 -6.22 10.80
C ARG A 92 2.87 -7.02 11.09
N PRO A 93 3.58 -6.74 12.19
CA PRO A 93 4.59 -7.65 12.70
C PRO A 93 3.90 -8.89 13.28
N VAL A 94 4.22 -10.09 12.78
CA VAL A 94 3.58 -11.33 13.23
C VAL A 94 4.52 -12.24 14.00
N ALA A 95 5.83 -12.06 13.84
CA ALA A 95 6.83 -12.79 14.62
C ALA A 95 8.15 -12.00 14.71
N GLY A 96 8.85 -12.17 15.83
CA GLY A 96 10.19 -11.61 16.06
C GLY A 96 10.21 -10.08 16.15
N SER A 97 11.23 -9.49 15.59
CA SER A 97 11.51 -8.04 15.57
C SER A 97 11.86 -7.61 14.13
N PRO A 98 10.89 -7.69 13.20
CA PRO A 98 11.15 -7.52 11.79
C PRO A 98 11.64 -6.10 11.47
N ARG A 99 12.60 -6.00 10.56
CA ARG A 99 13.02 -4.74 9.93
C ARG A 99 12.48 -4.68 8.52
N ILE A 100 11.86 -3.57 8.19
CA ILE A 100 11.23 -3.38 6.89
C ILE A 100 11.76 -2.12 6.20
N ARG A 101 11.53 -2.09 4.89
CA ARG A 101 11.71 -0.91 4.06
C ARG A 101 10.45 -0.70 3.23
N VAL A 102 10.04 0.56 3.10
CA VAL A 102 8.92 0.95 2.24
C VAL A 102 9.48 1.76 1.09
N ARG A 103 9.21 1.32 -0.15
CA ARG A 103 9.57 2.04 -1.36
C ARG A 103 8.31 2.39 -2.13
N LEU A 104 8.04 3.68 -2.30
CA LEU A 104 6.91 4.22 -3.04
C LEU A 104 7.45 5.03 -4.23
N ARG A 105 7.46 4.43 -5.39
CA ARG A 105 8.04 4.98 -6.63
C ARG A 105 6.99 5.03 -7.75
N PRO A 106 5.97 5.88 -7.63
CA PRO A 106 4.93 6.02 -8.65
C PRO A 106 5.49 6.61 -9.93
N THR A 107 4.83 6.32 -11.03
CA THR A 107 5.13 6.86 -12.35
C THR A 107 3.85 7.31 -13.05
N THR A 108 4.01 7.96 -14.18
CA THR A 108 2.93 8.35 -15.09
C THR A 108 3.40 8.11 -16.54
N SER A 109 2.51 8.30 -17.51
CA SER A 109 2.84 8.09 -18.93
C SER A 109 3.41 6.70 -19.21
N TRP A 110 2.78 5.66 -18.65
CA TRP A 110 3.20 4.25 -18.82
C TRP A 110 4.66 4.02 -18.44
N ASN A 111 5.06 4.48 -17.26
CA ASN A 111 6.41 4.39 -16.71
C ASN A 111 7.45 5.33 -17.35
N ALA A 112 7.06 6.16 -18.30
CA ALA A 112 8.01 7.07 -18.97
C ALA A 112 8.47 8.21 -18.06
N GLU A 113 7.61 8.68 -17.14
CA GLU A 113 7.84 9.87 -16.34
C GLU A 113 7.70 9.59 -14.85
N THR A 114 8.51 10.25 -14.04
CA THR A 114 8.39 10.25 -12.58
C THR A 114 7.29 11.19 -12.12
N VAL A 115 6.66 10.86 -11.00
CA VAL A 115 5.61 11.67 -10.39
C VAL A 115 6.22 12.62 -9.36
N PRO A 116 5.89 13.93 -9.38
CA PRO A 116 6.27 14.85 -8.31
C PRO A 116 5.66 14.40 -6.97
N ILE A 117 6.53 14.22 -5.97
CA ILE A 117 6.16 13.77 -4.62
C ILE A 117 6.49 14.87 -3.61
N SER A 118 5.57 15.13 -2.68
CA SER A 118 5.81 15.95 -1.51
C SER A 118 5.43 15.20 -0.23
N TYR A 119 6.13 15.48 0.85
CA TYR A 119 6.03 14.79 2.12
C TYR A 119 5.50 15.74 3.20
N GLY A 120 4.40 15.35 3.84
CA GLY A 120 3.86 16.00 5.03
C GLY A 120 4.24 15.23 6.30
N SER A 121 3.64 15.59 7.44
CA SER A 121 3.88 14.91 8.73
C SER A 121 3.29 13.50 8.80
N ASN A 122 2.19 13.25 8.10
CA ASN A 122 1.42 12.00 8.15
C ASN A 122 0.89 11.58 6.77
N HIS A 123 1.45 12.14 5.71
CA HIS A 123 1.03 11.81 4.35
C HIS A 123 2.12 12.06 3.31
N ILE A 124 1.99 11.39 2.20
CA ILE A 124 2.77 11.56 0.99
C ILE A 124 1.80 11.97 -0.12
N ARG A 125 2.05 13.11 -0.75
CA ARG A 125 1.23 13.62 -1.84
C ARG A 125 1.93 13.39 -3.17
N MET A 126 1.19 12.86 -4.13
CA MET A 126 1.65 12.54 -5.48
C MET A 126 0.82 13.35 -6.48
N VAL A 127 1.47 14.04 -7.41
CA VAL A 127 0.79 14.84 -8.44
C VAL A 127 0.91 14.13 -9.78
N LEU A 128 -0.14 13.36 -10.13
CA LEU A 128 -0.26 12.71 -11.41
C LEU A 128 -0.69 13.72 -12.48
N SER A 129 -0.53 13.39 -13.74
CA SER A 129 -0.88 14.29 -14.87
C SER A 129 -2.37 14.68 -14.91
N TYR A 130 -3.24 13.87 -14.33
CA TYR A 130 -4.71 14.01 -14.37
C TYR A 130 -5.37 14.16 -13.00
N MET A 131 -4.67 13.90 -11.90
CA MET A 131 -5.18 14.10 -10.53
C MET A 131 -4.06 14.13 -9.49
N ALA A 132 -4.35 14.70 -8.34
CA ALA A 132 -3.50 14.57 -7.17
C ALA A 132 -4.01 13.41 -6.30
N MET A 133 -3.07 12.60 -5.78
CA MET A 133 -3.34 11.52 -4.84
C MET A 133 -2.56 11.72 -3.55
N ARG A 134 -3.06 11.10 -2.50
CA ARG A 134 -2.43 11.12 -1.17
C ARG A 134 -2.33 9.71 -0.62
N VAL A 135 -1.18 9.40 -0.04
CA VAL A 135 -1.02 8.26 0.86
C VAL A 135 -1.01 8.79 2.29
N SER A 136 -2.11 8.64 3.00
CA SER A 136 -2.19 8.92 4.44
C SER A 136 -1.66 7.71 5.21
N THR A 137 -0.81 7.95 6.24
CA THR A 137 -0.15 6.86 6.97
C THR A 137 0.24 7.27 8.38
N ASN A 138 0.35 6.28 9.29
CA ASN A 138 0.98 6.41 10.60
C ASN A 138 2.46 5.99 10.59
N ALA A 139 2.98 5.60 9.43
CA ALA A 139 4.39 5.22 9.28
C ALA A 139 5.32 6.45 9.33
N PRO A 140 6.59 6.27 9.71
CA PRO A 140 7.56 7.38 9.78
C PRO A 140 7.93 7.87 8.39
N ILE A 141 7.34 8.99 7.97
CA ILE A 141 7.50 9.58 6.62
C ILE A 141 8.97 9.81 6.24
N GLY A 142 9.81 10.27 7.18
CA GLY A 142 11.22 10.49 6.91
C GLY A 142 11.98 9.22 6.52
N LEU A 143 11.63 8.08 7.11
CA LEU A 143 12.24 6.79 6.76
C LEU A 143 11.73 6.26 5.42
N ILE A 144 10.46 6.54 5.08
CA ILE A 144 9.90 6.19 3.77
C ILE A 144 10.55 7.03 2.66
N SER A 145 10.69 8.35 2.87
CA SER A 145 11.26 9.25 1.87
C SER A 145 12.74 8.94 1.55
N GLN A 146 13.45 8.36 2.52
CA GLN A 146 14.85 7.93 2.38
C GLN A 146 14.97 6.44 2.00
N GLU A 147 13.85 5.72 1.89
CA GLU A 147 13.82 4.26 1.69
C GLU A 147 14.72 3.49 2.68
N SER A 148 14.76 3.96 3.91
CA SER A 148 15.61 3.40 4.95
C SER A 148 15.00 2.16 5.59
N TRP A 149 15.84 1.22 6.01
CA TRP A 149 15.43 0.07 6.82
C TRP A 149 15.13 0.52 8.26
N PHE A 150 13.99 0.10 8.80
CA PHE A 150 13.61 0.39 10.18
C PHE A 150 12.86 -0.79 10.80
N ARG A 151 12.82 -0.83 12.14
CA ARG A 151 12.08 -1.85 12.89
C ARG A 151 10.59 -1.58 12.83
N LEU A 152 9.80 -2.60 12.53
CA LEU A 152 8.35 -2.57 12.61
C LEU A 152 7.90 -2.98 14.02
N GLU A 153 7.64 -1.99 14.89
CA GLU A 153 7.25 -2.22 16.29
C GLU A 153 5.73 -2.33 16.49
N ALA A 154 4.95 -1.78 15.57
CA ALA A 154 3.48 -1.80 15.61
C ALA A 154 2.92 -1.79 14.19
N ASP A 155 1.62 -2.07 14.09
CA ASP A 155 0.90 -2.06 12.82
C ASP A 155 1.01 -0.71 12.11
N MET A 156 1.35 -0.76 10.83
CA MET A 156 1.36 0.40 9.94
C MET A 156 0.19 0.35 8.97
N HIS A 157 -0.41 1.52 8.76
CA HIS A 157 -1.58 1.69 7.95
C HIS A 157 -1.31 2.70 6.85
N PHE A 158 -1.70 2.36 5.64
CA PHE A 158 -1.56 3.22 4.48
C PHE A 158 -2.89 3.27 3.74
N PHE A 159 -3.38 4.47 3.49
CA PHE A 159 -4.54 4.71 2.65
C PHE A 159 -4.12 5.60 1.49
N MET A 160 -4.06 5.04 0.29
CA MET A 160 -3.83 5.78 -0.94
C MET A 160 -5.18 6.09 -1.59
N GLY A 161 -5.49 7.36 -1.77
CA GLY A 161 -6.75 7.81 -2.35
C GLY A 161 -6.65 9.23 -2.91
N PRO A 162 -7.78 9.88 -3.21
CA PRO A 162 -7.81 11.29 -3.60
C PRO A 162 -7.08 12.17 -2.58
N ASP A 163 -6.61 13.36 -3.00
CA ASP A 163 -5.86 14.29 -2.14
C ASP A 163 -6.77 14.97 -1.09
N GLU A 164 -7.32 14.15 -0.20
CA GLU A 164 -8.19 14.56 0.89
C GLU A 164 -7.61 14.06 2.22
N GLY A 165 -7.77 14.86 3.28
CA GLY A 165 -7.36 14.46 4.62
C GLY A 165 -8.35 13.49 5.26
N PHE A 166 -7.89 12.65 6.17
CA PHE A 166 -8.76 11.86 7.04
C PHE A 166 -9.39 12.78 8.10
N SER A 167 -10.72 12.69 8.26
CA SER A 167 -11.45 13.39 9.34
C SER A 167 -11.31 12.69 10.68
N ASP A 168 -11.11 11.39 10.66
CA ASP A 168 -10.99 10.51 11.84
C ASP A 168 -9.53 10.08 12.09
N ALA A 169 -9.28 9.47 13.24
CA ALA A 169 -8.01 8.82 13.50
C ALA A 169 -7.77 7.69 12.47
N LEU A 170 -6.64 7.76 11.77
CA LEU A 170 -6.32 6.91 10.62
C LEU A 170 -6.45 5.42 10.92
N ARG A 171 -5.77 4.94 11.98
CA ARG A 171 -5.71 3.52 12.34
C ARG A 171 -7.11 2.93 12.57
N PRO A 172 -7.97 3.44 13.47
CA PRO A 172 -9.31 2.90 13.68
C PRO A 172 -10.18 2.97 12.42
N ALA A 173 -10.00 3.99 11.59
CA ALA A 173 -10.76 4.11 10.35
C ALA A 173 -10.39 3.00 9.35
N ILE A 174 -9.10 2.74 9.16
CA ILE A 174 -8.62 1.69 8.25
C ILE A 174 -8.96 0.29 8.75
N GLU A 175 -8.85 0.02 10.06
CA GLU A 175 -9.24 -1.28 10.62
C GLU A 175 -10.75 -1.54 10.43
N ARG A 176 -11.60 -0.54 10.66
CA ARG A 176 -13.03 -0.66 10.34
C ARG A 176 -13.28 -0.90 8.85
N MET A 177 -12.54 -0.24 7.94
CA MET A 177 -12.67 -0.49 6.50
C MET A 177 -12.32 -1.93 6.14
N LEU A 178 -11.32 -2.52 6.79
CA LEU A 178 -10.95 -3.92 6.59
C LEU A 178 -12.10 -4.84 7.02
N ASP A 179 -12.59 -4.70 8.25
CA ASP A 179 -13.66 -5.52 8.81
C ASP A 179 -14.96 -5.40 8.00
N ASP A 180 -15.37 -4.18 7.69
CA ASP A 180 -16.57 -3.90 6.91
C ASP A 180 -16.45 -4.43 5.46
N THR A 181 -15.25 -4.38 4.86
CA THR A 181 -15.00 -4.94 3.53
C THR A 181 -15.06 -6.47 3.56
N ILE A 182 -14.49 -7.12 4.58
CA ILE A 182 -14.61 -8.57 4.78
C ILE A 182 -16.08 -8.97 4.88
N LEU A 183 -16.83 -8.30 5.75
CA LEU A 183 -18.25 -8.59 5.98
C LEU A 183 -19.08 -8.43 4.70
N GLU A 184 -18.89 -7.34 3.97
CA GLU A 184 -19.65 -7.08 2.73
C GLU A 184 -19.43 -8.16 1.68
N TRP A 185 -18.18 -8.63 1.50
CA TRP A 185 -17.86 -9.68 0.54
C TRP A 185 -18.33 -11.07 0.98
N GLN A 186 -18.33 -11.36 2.28
CA GLN A 186 -18.75 -12.66 2.80
C GLN A 186 -20.26 -12.86 2.84
N VAL A 187 -21.03 -11.77 2.83
CA VAL A 187 -22.51 -11.82 2.78
C VAL A 187 -23.07 -11.59 1.37
N TRP A 188 -22.22 -11.25 0.40
CA TRP A 188 -22.59 -11.07 -1.00
C TRP A 188 -22.61 -12.40 -1.75
#